data_f6d23cb2afc717c1274eae152bac5078
#
_entry.id   f6d23cb2afc717c1274eae152bac5078
#
_cell.length_a   1.000
_cell.length_b   1.000
_cell.length_c   1.000
_cell.angle_alpha   90.00
_cell.angle_beta   90.00
_cell.angle_gamma   90.00
#
_symmetry.space_group_name_H-M   'P 1'
#
loop_
_entity.id
_entity.type
_entity.pdbx_description
1 polymer ?
#
loop_
_entity_poly.entity_id
_entity_poly.type
_entity_poly.pdbx_seq_one_letter_code
_entity_poly.pdbx_strand_id
1 'polypeptide(L)'
;SGFTQWAMAQLGVSVPRLAYEQAQGGTWIDPWDRSQWKPGDLVCYTEGSGVSHMALYIGNNQIIHALSPKYGTIIHDVDYYEKWDRATWRVAVKRYL
;
A
#
# COMPACT_ATOMS: atom_id res chain seq x y z
N SER A 1 -0.40 4.07 6.97
CA SER A 1 -1.87 4.11 6.82
C SER A 1 -2.41 5.53 6.87
N GLY A 2 -1.86 6.40 7.71
CA GLY A 2 -2.24 7.83 7.71
C GLY A 2 -1.93 8.51 6.39
N PHE A 3 -0.81 8.17 5.78
CA PHE A 3 -0.44 8.69 4.46
C PHE A 3 -1.44 8.27 3.39
N THR A 4 -1.81 6.99 3.33
CA THR A 4 -2.76 6.50 2.33
C THR A 4 -4.15 7.09 2.53
N GLN A 5 -4.59 7.25 3.78
CA GLN A 5 -5.84 7.94 4.08
C GLN A 5 -5.82 9.37 3.57
N TRP A 6 -4.75 10.10 3.86
CA TRP A 6 -4.60 11.49 3.42
C TRP A 6 -4.57 11.57 1.89
N ALA A 7 -3.79 10.72 1.23
CA ALA A 7 -3.66 10.73 -0.22
C ALA A 7 -5.00 10.47 -0.92
N MET A 8 -5.76 9.49 -0.44
CA MET A 8 -7.08 9.18 -1.00
C MET A 8 -8.06 10.33 -0.77
N ALA A 9 -7.99 10.99 0.39
CA ALA A 9 -8.85 12.15 0.68
C ALA A 9 -8.64 13.29 -0.32
N GLN A 10 -7.43 13.48 -0.82
CA GLN A 10 -7.15 14.49 -1.85
C GLN A 10 -7.91 14.20 -3.15
N LEU A 11 -8.27 12.95 -3.38
CA LEU A 11 -9.03 12.52 -4.55
C LEU A 11 -10.52 12.37 -4.25
N GLY A 12 -10.96 12.84 -3.07
CA GLY A 12 -12.36 12.73 -2.65
C GLY A 12 -12.77 11.33 -2.22
N VAL A 13 -11.82 10.46 -1.94
CA VAL A 13 -12.09 9.06 -1.55
C VAL A 13 -11.84 8.88 -0.07
N SER A 14 -12.86 8.41 0.65
CA SER A 14 -12.75 8.13 2.09
C SER A 14 -12.26 6.71 2.31
N VAL A 15 -11.16 6.57 3.06
CA VAL A 15 -10.66 5.27 3.50
C VAL A 15 -10.43 5.29 5.01
N PRO A 16 -10.52 4.12 5.68
CA PRO A 16 -10.28 4.05 7.12
C PRO A 16 -8.87 4.50 7.50
N ARG A 17 -8.70 4.87 8.77
CA ARG A 17 -7.40 5.39 9.27
C ARG A 17 -6.35 4.29 9.45
N LEU A 18 -6.75 3.09 9.88
CA LEU A 18 -5.82 2.02 10.22
C LEU A 18 -5.57 1.09 9.04
N ALA A 19 -4.33 0.59 8.94
CA ALA A 19 -3.91 -0.26 7.83
C ALA A 19 -4.79 -1.51 7.68
N TYR A 20 -5.06 -2.21 8.78
CA TYR A 20 -5.86 -3.44 8.68
C TYR A 20 -7.31 -3.13 8.25
N GLU A 21 -7.84 -1.97 8.62
CA GLU A 21 -9.18 -1.57 8.18
C GLU A 21 -9.19 -1.20 6.70
N GLN A 22 -8.15 -0.51 6.22
CA GLN A 22 -8.01 -0.20 4.80
C GLN A 22 -7.95 -1.49 3.97
N ALA A 23 -7.29 -2.51 4.47
CA ALA A 23 -7.18 -3.79 3.79
C ALA A 23 -8.50 -4.59 3.77
N GLN A 24 -9.46 -4.24 4.60
CA GLN A 24 -10.77 -4.90 4.62
C GLN A 24 -11.75 -4.30 3.59
N GLY A 25 -11.55 -3.06 3.19
CA GLY A 25 -12.41 -2.37 2.24
C GLY A 25 -11.91 -2.45 0.80
N GLY A 26 -12.56 -1.69 -0.07
CA GLY A 26 -12.18 -1.60 -1.47
C GLY A 26 -12.45 -2.88 -2.25
N THR A 27 -12.02 -2.87 -3.51
CA THR A 27 -12.13 -4.02 -4.40
C THR A 27 -10.83 -4.80 -4.38
N TRP A 28 -10.90 -6.12 -4.26
CA TRP A 28 -9.74 -7.01 -4.32
C TRP A 28 -9.11 -7.00 -5.71
N ILE A 29 -7.81 -6.77 -5.75
CA ILE A 29 -6.98 -6.91 -6.95
C ILE A 29 -5.96 -8.01 -6.65
N ASP A 30 -5.67 -8.88 -7.61
CA ASP A 30 -4.73 -9.98 -7.39
C ASP A 30 -3.35 -9.42 -6.99
N PRO A 31 -2.88 -9.67 -5.77
CA PRO A 31 -1.58 -9.16 -5.33
C PRO A 31 -0.39 -9.83 -6.01
N TRP A 32 -0.62 -10.94 -6.73
CA TRP A 32 0.43 -11.71 -7.39
C TRP A 32 0.47 -11.51 -8.89
N ASP A 33 -0.48 -10.71 -9.44
CA ASP A 33 -0.51 -10.36 -10.86
C ASP A 33 -0.37 -8.85 -11.02
N ARG A 34 0.87 -8.39 -11.22
CA ARG A 34 1.22 -6.97 -11.40
C ARG A 34 0.50 -6.32 -12.56
N SER A 35 0.16 -7.09 -13.59
CA SER A 35 -0.51 -6.55 -14.78
C SER A 35 -1.89 -5.97 -14.47
N GLN A 36 -2.50 -6.39 -13.35
CA GLN A 36 -3.81 -5.89 -12.92
C GLN A 36 -3.74 -4.64 -12.05
N TRP A 37 -2.56 -4.28 -11.57
CA TRP A 37 -2.42 -3.13 -10.69
C TRP A 37 -2.51 -1.84 -11.48
N LYS A 38 -3.17 -0.84 -10.88
CA LYS A 38 -3.31 0.51 -11.46
C LYS A 38 -2.85 1.57 -10.46
N PRO A 39 -2.36 2.72 -10.96
CA PRO A 39 -2.07 3.85 -10.07
C PRO A 39 -3.27 4.16 -9.19
N GLY A 40 -3.03 4.34 -7.90
CA GLY A 40 -4.08 4.55 -6.91
C GLY A 40 -4.43 3.31 -6.11
N ASP A 41 -4.01 2.12 -6.54
CA ASP A 41 -4.22 0.89 -5.78
C ASP A 41 -3.40 0.92 -4.49
N LEU A 42 -3.95 0.34 -3.42
CA LEU A 42 -3.27 0.22 -2.14
C LEU A 42 -2.66 -1.15 -2.00
N VAL A 43 -1.34 -1.20 -1.82
CA VAL A 43 -0.60 -2.45 -1.60
C VAL A 43 -0.47 -2.67 -0.10
N CYS A 44 -0.92 -3.83 0.36
CA CYS A 44 -1.04 -4.15 1.78
C CYS A 44 0.04 -5.12 2.20
N TYR A 45 0.75 -4.78 3.26
CA TYR A 45 1.85 -5.58 3.80
C TYR A 45 1.56 -6.03 5.22
N THR A 46 2.05 -7.21 5.57
CA THR A 46 1.94 -7.78 6.91
C THR A 46 3.30 -8.18 7.45
N GLU A 47 3.43 -8.17 8.76
CA GLU A 47 4.57 -8.77 9.47
C GLU A 47 4.19 -10.06 10.19
N GLY A 48 2.99 -10.59 9.89
CA GLY A 48 2.53 -11.88 10.40
C GLY A 48 1.25 -11.83 11.24
N SER A 49 0.86 -10.67 11.75
CA SER A 49 -0.31 -10.53 12.61
C SER A 49 -1.29 -9.49 12.09
N GLY A 50 -1.66 -9.64 10.81
CA GLY A 50 -2.56 -8.72 10.14
C GLY A 50 -1.81 -7.65 9.35
N VAL A 51 -2.55 -6.89 8.55
CA VAL A 51 -1.95 -5.83 7.73
C VAL A 51 -1.48 -4.69 8.63
N SER A 52 -0.20 -4.38 8.55
CA SER A 52 0.46 -3.38 9.40
C SER A 52 1.03 -2.19 8.60
N HIS A 53 1.17 -2.33 7.28
CA HIS A 53 1.75 -1.28 6.44
C HIS A 53 1.01 -1.20 5.11
N MET A 54 0.82 0.04 4.63
CA MET A 54 0.14 0.34 3.38
C MET A 54 1.05 1.17 2.50
N ALA A 55 1.02 0.89 1.20
CA ALA A 55 1.72 1.68 0.20
C ALA A 55 0.76 2.03 -0.94
N LEU A 56 0.96 3.20 -1.55
CA LEU A 56 0.18 3.63 -2.71
C LEU A 56 0.94 3.31 -3.98
N TYR A 57 0.32 2.49 -4.83
CA TYR A 57 0.92 2.18 -6.14
C TYR A 57 0.78 3.38 -7.07
N ILE A 58 1.87 3.77 -7.71
CA ILE A 58 1.90 4.94 -8.60
C ILE A 58 2.21 4.59 -10.05
N GLY A 59 2.18 3.30 -10.40
CA GLY A 59 2.54 2.83 -11.74
C GLY A 59 4.03 2.53 -11.87
N ASN A 60 4.43 1.99 -13.01
CA ASN A 60 5.82 1.66 -13.31
C ASN A 60 6.52 0.82 -12.23
N ASN A 61 5.79 -0.10 -11.60
CA ASN A 61 6.30 -0.94 -10.53
C ASN A 61 6.81 -0.16 -9.31
N GLN A 62 6.23 1.02 -9.05
CA GLN A 62 6.66 1.90 -7.96
C GLN A 62 5.54 2.11 -6.96
N ILE A 63 5.95 2.24 -5.69
CA ILE A 63 5.06 2.59 -4.59
C ILE A 63 5.59 3.84 -3.88
N ILE A 64 4.66 4.62 -3.34
CA ILE A 64 4.98 5.71 -2.42
C ILE A 64 4.36 5.38 -1.06
N HIS A 65 5.12 5.50 0.01
CA HIS A 65 4.66 5.16 1.34
C HIS A 65 5.42 5.91 2.43
N ALA A 66 4.76 6.09 3.56
CA ALA A 66 5.39 6.60 4.78
C ALA A 66 6.09 5.44 5.46
N LEU A 67 7.41 5.31 5.24
CA LEU A 67 8.15 4.13 5.63
C LEU A 67 8.41 4.10 7.14
N SER A 68 8.96 5.18 7.68
CA SER A 68 9.24 5.30 9.11
C SER A 68 9.54 6.76 9.44
N PRO A 69 9.57 7.16 10.74
CA PRO A 69 9.99 8.50 11.11
C PRO A 69 11.40 8.85 10.64
N LYS A 70 12.28 7.85 10.55
CA LYS A 70 13.66 8.05 10.09
C LYS A 70 13.73 8.35 8.60
N TYR A 71 13.00 7.58 7.78
CA TYR A 71 13.09 7.68 6.32
C TYR A 71 12.02 8.59 5.73
N GLY A 72 10.91 8.82 6.46
CA GLY A 72 9.80 9.63 5.97
C GLY A 72 9.02 8.97 4.85
N THR A 73 8.41 9.79 4.01
CA THR A 73 7.67 9.33 2.83
C THR A 73 8.64 9.21 1.66
N ILE A 74 8.65 8.03 1.04
CA ILE A 74 9.67 7.67 0.04
C ILE A 74 9.03 6.88 -1.10
N ILE A 75 9.60 7.00 -2.29
CA ILE A 75 9.24 6.20 -3.45
C ILE A 75 10.24 5.05 -3.57
N HIS A 76 9.70 3.83 -3.67
CA HIS A 76 10.48 2.62 -3.90
C HIS A 76 9.96 1.87 -5.12
N ASP A 77 10.85 1.21 -5.85
CA ASP A 77 10.46 0.09 -6.70
C ASP A 77 9.90 -1.02 -5.80
N VAL A 78 8.79 -1.66 -6.21
CA VAL A 78 8.09 -2.66 -5.39
C VAL A 78 9.03 -3.82 -5.05
N ASP A 79 9.73 -4.35 -6.04
CA ASP A 79 10.59 -5.52 -5.83
C ASP A 79 11.82 -5.17 -5.00
N TYR A 80 12.38 -3.98 -5.20
CA TYR A 80 13.49 -3.50 -4.38
C TYR A 80 13.07 -3.40 -2.91
N TYR A 81 11.93 -2.78 -2.64
CA TYR A 81 11.44 -2.64 -1.26
C TYR A 81 11.21 -4.00 -0.60
N GLU A 82 10.60 -4.92 -1.31
CA GLU A 82 10.25 -6.23 -0.76
C GLU A 82 11.48 -7.10 -0.50
N LYS A 83 12.58 -6.86 -1.21
CA LYS A 83 13.86 -7.50 -0.93
C LYS A 83 14.62 -6.81 0.22
N TRP A 84 14.49 -5.50 0.31
CA TRP A 84 15.18 -4.71 1.33
C TRP A 84 14.53 -4.88 2.71
N ASP A 85 13.20 -4.81 2.78
CA ASP A 85 12.45 -5.00 4.02
C ASP A 85 11.95 -6.44 4.11
N ARG A 86 12.71 -7.28 4.80
CA ARG A 86 12.41 -8.70 4.96
C ARG A 86 11.48 -8.98 6.15
N ALA A 87 11.15 -7.95 6.93
CA ALA A 87 10.26 -8.08 8.09
C ALA A 87 8.79 -8.09 7.69
N THR A 88 8.46 -7.59 6.49
CA THR A 88 7.10 -7.56 5.99
C THR A 88 7.00 -8.23 4.62
N TRP A 89 5.78 -8.64 4.27
CA TRP A 89 5.52 -9.20 2.94
C TRP A 89 4.13 -8.81 2.47
N ARG A 90 3.97 -8.74 1.15
CA ARG A 90 2.73 -8.37 0.50
C ARG A 90 1.68 -9.48 0.67
N VAL A 91 0.43 -9.08 1.00
CA VAL A 91 -0.68 -10.03 1.19
C VAL A 91 -1.94 -9.63 0.44
N ALA A 92 -2.09 -8.37 0.05
CA ALA A 92 -3.30 -7.90 -0.59
C ALA A 92 -3.02 -6.66 -1.44
N VAL A 93 -3.87 -6.42 -2.43
CA VAL A 93 -3.96 -5.15 -3.15
C VAL A 93 -5.43 -4.77 -3.20
N LYS A 94 -5.75 -3.53 -2.85
CA LYS A 94 -7.12 -3.04 -2.74
C LYS A 94 -7.30 -1.77 -3.56
N ARG A 95 -8.42 -1.70 -4.28
CA ARG A 95 -8.75 -0.53 -5.10
C ARG A 95 -9.98 0.15 -4.53
N TYR A 96 -9.82 1.42 -4.15
CA TYR A 96 -10.90 2.28 -3.66
C TYR A 96 -11.37 3.27 -4.74
N LEU A 97 -10.58 3.48 -5.76
CA LEU A 97 -10.90 4.40 -6.86
C LEU A 97 -11.83 3.77 -7.89
#